data_84abee51080d4dbf28335f46dc1ec6f4
#
_entry.id   84abee51080d4dbf28335f46dc1ec6f4
#
_cell.length_a   1.000
_cell.length_b   1.000
_cell.length_c   1.000
_cell.angle_alpha   90.00
_cell.angle_beta   90.00
_cell.angle_gamma   90.00
#
_symmetry.space_group_name_H-M   'P 1'
#
loop_
_entity.id
_entity.type
_entity.pdbx_description
1 polymer ?
#
loop_
_entity_poly.entity_id
_entity_poly.type
_entity_poly.pdbx_seq_one_letter_code
_entity_poly.pdbx_strand_id
1 'polypeptide(L)'
;MSLFPPPRLPLALAALALVLGGATLLGERHDSLAVGSPFPEPPQAMEAPPPPGAAAAAMPVELPSDPALPRAADGRHYPLVPREPERIATLLSAVEVALRDEATAAAALPSLGHQQQVIYRVLSQRDDLAAAVLDRLEAPWRRVAERHLVARRAFLGMRRGRPGAATLPAWRIIEPEPAENLLRYYRKAEAATGIEWEVLAAVNLVETGMGRIDGVSVADARGPMQFLPTTWAQPGVGQGDIRDPHDAIQAAARYLVRRGGLKDIRKGLWGYNNSDYYGRAVLAYADLMREDPRAFTGLYHWEIHFASAAGDLWLPVGYAQDEPLPVAAWLRRHPASAPPLALPIAATPATSEAALR
;
A
#
# COMPACT_ATOMS: atom_id res chain seq x y z
N MET A 1 3.07 53.09 8.13
CA MET A 1 2.35 51.84 8.40
C MET A 1 2.59 50.91 7.23
N SER A 2 3.59 50.02 7.34
CA SER A 2 3.97 49.07 6.30
C SER A 2 3.28 47.75 6.58
N LEU A 3 2.33 47.38 5.72
CA LEU A 3 1.62 46.10 5.76
C LEU A 3 2.50 45.05 5.02
N PHE A 4 3.21 44.26 5.77
CA PHE A 4 3.81 43.02 5.24
C PHE A 4 2.73 41.93 5.15
N PRO A 5 2.58 41.25 4.01
CA PRO A 5 1.73 40.09 3.93
C PRO A 5 2.34 38.94 4.74
N PRO A 6 1.53 38.07 5.34
CA PRO A 6 2.01 36.94 6.13
C PRO A 6 2.82 35.98 5.24
N PRO A 7 3.87 35.33 5.78
CA PRO A 7 4.68 34.38 5.02
C PRO A 7 3.82 33.20 4.56
N ARG A 8 3.79 32.98 3.27
CA ARG A 8 3.23 31.77 2.67
C ARG A 8 4.13 30.61 3.10
N LEU A 9 3.64 29.75 3.99
CA LEU A 9 4.31 28.49 4.34
C LEU A 9 4.47 27.64 3.09
N PRO A 10 5.67 27.06 2.85
CA PRO A 10 5.85 26.10 1.77
C PRO A 10 5.00 24.86 2.05
N LEU A 11 4.18 24.51 1.09
CA LEU A 11 3.31 23.34 1.08
C LEU A 11 4.14 22.05 1.14
N ALA A 12 3.74 21.16 2.03
CA ALA A 12 4.32 19.83 2.21
C ALA A 12 3.96 18.89 1.03
N LEU A 13 4.64 19.06 -0.10
CA LEU A 13 4.53 18.20 -1.30
C LEU A 13 5.44 16.96 -1.21
N ALA A 14 5.82 16.56 0.00
CA ALA A 14 7.05 15.80 0.18
C ALA A 14 6.90 14.29 0.40
N ALA A 15 5.84 13.86 1.02
CA ALA A 15 5.77 12.48 1.49
C ALA A 15 5.50 11.44 0.38
N LEU A 16 4.85 11.87 -0.70
CA LEU A 16 4.38 10.95 -1.75
C LEU A 16 5.44 10.40 -2.70
N ALA A 17 6.64 10.96 -2.69
CA ALA A 17 7.70 10.53 -3.60
C ALA A 17 8.34 9.19 -3.22
N LEU A 18 8.08 8.67 -2.02
CA LEU A 18 8.82 7.58 -1.43
C LEU A 18 8.47 6.19 -1.97
N VAL A 19 7.22 5.85 -1.98
CA VAL A 19 6.78 4.54 -2.52
C VAL A 19 6.72 4.59 -4.04
N LEU A 20 6.91 5.76 -4.64
CA LEU A 20 6.67 6.02 -6.05
C LEU A 20 7.88 6.48 -6.86
N GLY A 21 9.05 6.64 -6.25
CA GLY A 21 10.30 6.95 -6.96
C GLY A 21 10.29 8.14 -7.92
N GLY A 22 11.13 9.12 -7.65
CA GLY A 22 11.56 10.13 -8.62
C GLY A 22 11.05 11.54 -8.43
N ALA A 23 12.00 12.40 -8.03
CA ALA A 23 11.85 13.85 -7.98
C ALA A 23 11.90 14.47 -9.36
N THR A 24 11.16 15.54 -9.57
CA THR A 24 11.69 16.80 -10.10
C THR A 24 10.70 17.93 -9.89
N LEU A 25 11.26 19.04 -9.48
CA LEU A 25 10.66 20.36 -9.32
C LEU A 25 10.23 20.95 -10.68
N LEU A 26 9.19 21.74 -10.62
CA LEU A 26 8.87 22.95 -11.40
C LEU A 26 7.53 22.91 -12.14
N GLY A 27 6.79 23.99 -11.90
CA GLY A 27 5.82 24.56 -12.82
C GLY A 27 4.39 24.64 -12.30
N GLU A 28 4.09 25.77 -11.69
CA GLU A 28 2.75 26.28 -11.44
C GLU A 28 1.94 26.31 -12.75
N ARG A 29 0.69 25.81 -12.70
CA ARG A 29 -0.47 26.51 -13.30
C ARG A 29 -1.74 26.05 -12.60
N HIS A 30 -2.39 27.02 -12.00
CA HIS A 30 -3.79 26.92 -11.57
C HIS A 30 -4.65 26.80 -12.82
N ASP A 31 -5.42 25.72 -12.90
CA ASP A 31 -6.72 25.75 -13.55
C ASP A 31 -7.71 25.09 -12.62
N SER A 32 -8.50 25.98 -12.02
CA SER A 32 -9.61 25.64 -11.14
C SER A 32 -10.79 25.25 -12.02
N LEU A 33 -10.96 23.95 -12.25
CA LEU A 33 -12.22 23.42 -12.75
C LEU A 33 -12.95 22.79 -11.57
N ALA A 34 -14.03 23.45 -11.16
CA ALA A 34 -15.01 22.90 -10.26
C ALA A 34 -15.67 21.68 -10.93
N VAL A 35 -15.20 20.50 -10.55
CA VAL A 35 -15.85 19.24 -10.92
C VAL A 35 -16.70 18.83 -9.72
N GLY A 36 -18.02 18.76 -9.98
CA GLY A 36 -19.02 18.29 -9.04
C GLY A 36 -18.61 16.95 -8.42
N SER A 37 -18.85 16.82 -7.13
CA SER A 37 -18.52 15.68 -6.31
C SER A 37 -19.24 14.41 -6.79
N PRO A 38 -18.53 13.38 -7.28
CA PRO A 38 -19.11 12.08 -7.52
C PRO A 38 -18.75 11.10 -6.41
N PHE A 39 -19.03 11.48 -5.16
CA PHE A 39 -18.89 10.54 -4.05
C PHE A 39 -20.28 10.05 -3.65
N PRO A 40 -20.55 8.74 -3.71
CA PRO A 40 -21.69 8.18 -3.04
C PRO A 40 -21.57 8.42 -1.52
N GLU A 41 -22.68 8.70 -0.86
CA GLU A 41 -22.80 8.75 0.59
C GLU A 41 -22.21 7.46 1.19
N PRO A 42 -21.58 7.55 2.38
CA PRO A 42 -21.09 6.36 3.06
C PRO A 42 -22.27 5.41 3.30
N PRO A 43 -22.14 4.13 2.94
CA PRO A 43 -23.16 3.15 3.29
C PRO A 43 -23.28 3.07 4.82
N GLN A 44 -24.52 2.99 5.30
CA GLN A 44 -24.83 2.73 6.70
C GLN A 44 -24.04 1.50 7.15
N ALA A 45 -23.49 1.55 8.36
CA ALA A 45 -22.77 0.44 8.97
C ALA A 45 -23.62 -0.82 8.88
N MET A 46 -23.25 -1.71 7.99
CA MET A 46 -23.84 -3.05 7.93
C MET A 46 -23.11 -3.93 8.94
N GLU A 47 -23.90 -4.63 9.74
CA GLU A 47 -23.42 -5.69 10.62
C GLU A 47 -22.48 -6.62 9.85
N ALA A 48 -21.28 -6.86 10.40
CA ALA A 48 -20.31 -7.74 9.78
C ALA A 48 -20.94 -9.11 9.53
N PRO A 49 -20.79 -9.73 8.36
CA PRO A 49 -21.33 -11.05 8.13
C PRO A 49 -20.76 -12.01 9.17
N PRO A 50 -21.59 -12.91 9.74
CA PRO A 50 -21.10 -13.91 10.68
C PRO A 50 -19.97 -14.70 10.03
N PRO A 51 -18.95 -15.14 10.80
CA PRO A 51 -17.88 -15.95 10.25
C PRO A 51 -18.51 -17.22 9.63
N PRO A 52 -18.05 -17.64 8.45
CA PRO A 52 -18.44 -18.94 7.93
C PRO A 52 -18.17 -19.99 9.00
N GLY A 53 -19.17 -20.83 9.28
CA GLY A 53 -19.25 -21.71 10.43
C GLY A 53 -17.93 -22.43 10.73
N ALA A 54 -17.61 -22.47 12.02
CA ALA A 54 -16.50 -23.22 12.56
C ALA A 54 -16.64 -24.69 12.18
N ALA A 55 -15.83 -25.15 11.22
CA ALA A 55 -15.44 -26.57 11.09
C ALA A 55 -14.58 -26.78 9.82
N ALA A 56 -13.44 -27.15 10.03
CA ALA A 56 -12.36 -27.74 9.25
C ALA A 56 -11.14 -26.84 9.34
N ALA A 57 -10.07 -27.38 9.92
CA ALA A 57 -8.76 -26.72 9.86
C ALA A 57 -8.53 -26.26 8.43
N ALA A 58 -8.32 -24.94 8.25
CA ALA A 58 -8.15 -24.38 6.92
C ALA A 58 -7.06 -25.17 6.21
N MET A 59 -7.41 -25.77 5.07
CA MET A 59 -6.42 -26.47 4.23
C MET A 59 -5.36 -25.45 3.85
N PRO A 60 -4.07 -25.81 3.92
CA PRO A 60 -3.00 -24.92 3.51
C PRO A 60 -3.26 -24.40 2.09
N VAL A 61 -3.23 -23.07 1.90
CA VAL A 61 -3.36 -22.49 0.57
C VAL A 61 -2.09 -22.79 -0.20
N GLU A 62 -2.18 -23.59 -1.26
CA GLU A 62 -1.08 -23.84 -2.15
C GLU A 62 -0.85 -22.61 -3.04
N LEU A 63 0.25 -21.89 -2.78
CA LEU A 63 0.62 -20.73 -3.55
C LEU A 63 1.40 -21.15 -4.81
N PRO A 64 1.02 -20.64 -6.00
CA PRO A 64 1.78 -20.91 -7.21
C PRO A 64 3.17 -20.26 -7.09
N SER A 65 4.20 -20.98 -7.50
CA SER A 65 5.59 -20.54 -7.44
C SER A 65 6.32 -20.84 -8.75
N ASP A 66 7.33 -20.03 -9.03
CA ASP A 66 8.26 -20.25 -10.12
C ASP A 66 9.68 -19.94 -9.59
N PRO A 67 10.60 -20.92 -9.60
CA PRO A 67 11.97 -20.72 -9.11
C PRO A 67 12.77 -19.69 -9.93
N ALA A 68 12.32 -19.31 -11.12
CA ALA A 68 12.92 -18.25 -11.92
C ALA A 68 12.57 -16.83 -11.42
N LEU A 69 11.56 -16.71 -10.57
CA LEU A 69 11.16 -15.42 -9.99
C LEU A 69 12.14 -14.94 -8.90
N PRO A 70 12.19 -13.63 -8.64
CA PRO A 70 13.02 -13.07 -7.58
C PRO A 70 12.81 -13.78 -6.25
N ARG A 71 13.89 -13.95 -5.49
CA ARG A 71 13.87 -14.62 -4.19
C ARG A 71 14.42 -13.70 -3.09
N ALA A 72 13.71 -13.61 -1.98
CA ALA A 72 14.17 -12.91 -0.78
C ALA A 72 15.18 -13.74 0.01
N ALA A 73 15.86 -13.09 0.98
CA ALA A 73 16.82 -13.73 1.84
C ALA A 73 16.21 -14.82 2.74
N ASP A 74 14.95 -14.69 3.11
CA ASP A 74 14.18 -15.67 3.88
C ASP A 74 13.74 -16.90 3.05
N GLY A 75 14.04 -16.92 1.76
CA GLY A 75 13.75 -18.02 0.85
C GLY A 75 12.43 -17.91 0.11
N ARG A 76 11.56 -16.93 0.43
CA ARG A 76 10.29 -16.72 -0.30
C ARG A 76 10.56 -16.21 -1.71
N HIS A 77 9.82 -16.75 -2.68
CA HIS A 77 9.83 -16.24 -4.03
C HIS A 77 8.81 -15.12 -4.23
N TYR A 78 9.06 -14.27 -5.23
CA TYR A 78 8.06 -13.32 -5.70
C TYR A 78 6.78 -14.07 -6.11
N PRO A 79 5.59 -13.60 -5.71
CA PRO A 79 4.34 -14.30 -5.98
C PRO A 79 4.02 -14.42 -7.47
N LEU A 80 3.64 -15.61 -7.90
CA LEU A 80 3.12 -15.86 -9.23
C LEU A 80 1.61 -15.61 -9.26
N VAL A 81 1.12 -14.82 -10.23
CA VAL A 81 -0.31 -14.63 -10.45
C VAL A 81 -0.73 -15.47 -11.65
N PRO A 82 -1.74 -16.32 -11.51
CA PRO A 82 -2.32 -17.07 -12.64
C PRO A 82 -2.80 -16.14 -13.75
N ARG A 83 -3.02 -16.66 -14.94
CA ARG A 83 -3.47 -15.86 -16.09
C ARG A 83 -4.97 -15.89 -16.27
N GLU A 84 -5.54 -17.04 -15.96
CA GLU A 84 -6.95 -17.33 -16.13
C GLU A 84 -7.76 -16.65 -15.00
N PRO A 85 -8.79 -15.85 -15.34
CA PRO A 85 -9.59 -15.14 -14.34
C PRO A 85 -10.18 -16.06 -13.26
N GLU A 86 -10.59 -17.28 -13.63
CA GLU A 86 -11.12 -18.28 -12.70
C GLU A 86 -10.09 -18.68 -11.64
N ARG A 87 -8.86 -18.94 -12.08
CA ARG A 87 -7.77 -19.34 -11.17
C ARG A 87 -7.34 -18.18 -10.26
N ILE A 88 -7.35 -16.95 -10.78
CA ILE A 88 -7.09 -15.75 -9.96
C ILE A 88 -8.19 -15.59 -8.90
N ALA A 89 -9.47 -15.72 -9.28
CA ALA A 89 -10.58 -15.58 -8.35
C ALA A 89 -10.54 -16.64 -7.25
N THR A 90 -10.29 -17.92 -7.61
CA THR A 90 -10.15 -19.02 -6.66
C THR A 90 -8.98 -18.79 -5.71
N LEU A 91 -7.80 -18.43 -6.23
CA LEU A 91 -6.61 -18.15 -5.42
C LEU A 91 -6.84 -16.96 -4.49
N LEU A 92 -7.42 -15.86 -5.02
CA LEU A 92 -7.69 -14.67 -4.22
C LEU A 92 -8.67 -14.97 -3.09
N SER A 93 -9.76 -15.68 -3.35
CA SER A 93 -10.71 -16.08 -2.33
C SER A 93 -10.07 -16.94 -1.23
N ALA A 94 -9.22 -17.91 -1.62
CA ALA A 94 -8.52 -18.76 -0.66
C ALA A 94 -7.52 -17.95 0.19
N VAL A 95 -6.80 -17.01 -0.41
CA VAL A 95 -5.86 -16.12 0.29
C VAL A 95 -6.60 -15.18 1.25
N GLU A 96 -7.74 -14.60 0.82
CA GLU A 96 -8.54 -13.71 1.68
C GLU A 96 -9.12 -14.45 2.88
N VAL A 97 -9.57 -15.70 2.71
CA VAL A 97 -10.03 -16.56 3.80
C VAL A 97 -8.87 -16.83 4.76
N ALA A 98 -7.73 -17.32 4.24
CA ALA A 98 -6.60 -17.71 5.08
C ALA A 98 -6.01 -16.54 5.88
N LEU A 99 -5.97 -15.33 5.30
CA LEU A 99 -5.48 -14.13 6.00
C LEU A 99 -6.39 -13.68 7.16
N ARG A 100 -7.64 -14.16 7.20
CA ARG A 100 -8.64 -13.86 8.24
C ARG A 100 -8.87 -15.00 9.21
N ASP A 101 -8.30 -16.17 8.93
CA ASP A 101 -8.44 -17.34 9.78
C ASP A 101 -7.34 -17.35 10.85
N GLU A 102 -7.73 -17.30 12.12
CA GLU A 102 -6.82 -17.37 13.27
C GLU A 102 -6.05 -18.69 13.34
N ALA A 103 -6.56 -19.75 12.70
CA ALA A 103 -5.87 -21.04 12.61
C ALA A 103 -4.73 -21.04 11.58
N THR A 104 -4.61 -20.02 10.73
CA THR A 104 -3.54 -19.93 9.76
C THR A 104 -2.19 -19.78 10.46
N ALA A 105 -1.24 -20.66 10.12
CA ALA A 105 0.09 -20.64 10.71
C ALA A 105 0.78 -19.28 10.46
N ALA A 106 1.32 -18.67 11.49
CA ALA A 106 1.99 -17.36 11.39
C ALA A 106 3.10 -17.32 10.33
N ALA A 107 3.82 -18.44 10.14
CA ALA A 107 4.85 -18.57 9.11
C ALA A 107 4.32 -18.49 7.65
N ALA A 108 3.02 -18.71 7.42
CA ALA A 108 2.40 -18.61 6.11
C ALA A 108 1.95 -17.17 5.77
N LEU A 109 1.67 -16.36 6.77
CA LEU A 109 1.08 -15.04 6.61
C LEU A 109 1.90 -14.09 5.70
N PRO A 110 3.25 -14.03 5.77
CA PRO A 110 4.04 -13.19 4.88
C PRO A 110 3.86 -13.55 3.40
N SER A 111 3.84 -14.84 3.07
CA SER A 111 3.63 -15.30 1.69
C SER A 111 2.21 -15.03 1.21
N LEU A 112 1.21 -15.23 2.07
CA LEU A 112 -0.20 -14.97 1.77
C LEU A 112 -0.46 -13.47 1.54
N GLY A 113 0.05 -12.60 2.42
CA GLY A 113 -0.10 -11.15 2.29
C GLY A 113 0.60 -10.61 1.04
N HIS A 114 1.80 -11.10 0.73
CA HIS A 114 2.48 -10.71 -0.51
C HIS A 114 1.75 -11.23 -1.77
N GLN A 115 1.21 -12.47 -1.73
CA GLN A 115 0.38 -13.00 -2.82
C GLN A 115 -0.87 -12.14 -3.05
N GLN A 116 -1.59 -11.80 -1.99
CA GLN A 116 -2.74 -10.88 -2.02
C GLN A 116 -2.36 -9.55 -2.68
N GLN A 117 -1.28 -8.92 -2.20
CA GLN A 117 -0.79 -7.66 -2.72
C GLN A 117 -0.49 -7.72 -4.21
N VAL A 118 0.23 -8.75 -4.67
CA VAL A 118 0.64 -8.86 -6.08
C VAL A 118 -0.55 -9.12 -7.00
N ILE A 119 -1.54 -9.91 -6.57
CA ILE A 119 -2.81 -10.05 -7.31
C ILE A 119 -3.46 -8.67 -7.50
N TYR A 120 -3.65 -7.88 -6.44
CA TYR A 120 -4.25 -6.56 -6.56
C TYR A 120 -3.38 -5.58 -7.36
N ARG A 121 -2.06 -5.72 -7.35
CA ARG A 121 -1.16 -4.94 -8.21
C ARG A 121 -1.38 -5.24 -9.69
N VAL A 122 -1.54 -6.50 -10.05
CA VAL A 122 -1.85 -6.93 -11.43
C VAL A 122 -3.22 -6.44 -11.85
N LEU A 123 -4.25 -6.71 -11.06
CA LEU A 123 -5.64 -6.35 -11.38
C LEU A 123 -5.83 -4.83 -11.47
N SER A 124 -5.15 -4.04 -10.64
CA SER A 124 -5.28 -2.57 -10.67
C SER A 124 -4.79 -1.92 -11.97
N GLN A 125 -4.00 -2.62 -12.77
CA GLN A 125 -3.43 -2.17 -14.04
C GLN A 125 -4.11 -2.78 -15.27
N ARG A 126 -5.07 -3.71 -15.08
CA ARG A 126 -5.72 -4.50 -16.12
C ARG A 126 -7.23 -4.48 -15.88
N ASP A 127 -7.93 -3.49 -16.43
CA ASP A 127 -9.36 -3.30 -16.19
C ASP A 127 -10.21 -4.47 -16.72
N ASP A 128 -9.86 -5.01 -17.89
CA ASP A 128 -10.47 -6.20 -18.49
C ASP A 128 -10.35 -7.44 -17.59
N LEU A 129 -9.14 -7.69 -17.10
CA LEU A 129 -8.86 -8.82 -16.22
C LEU A 129 -9.54 -8.63 -14.86
N ALA A 130 -9.50 -7.40 -14.32
CA ALA A 130 -10.16 -7.09 -13.06
C ALA A 130 -11.66 -7.33 -13.12
N ALA A 131 -12.33 -6.88 -14.18
CA ALA A 131 -13.76 -7.12 -14.37
C ALA A 131 -14.06 -8.63 -14.43
N ALA A 132 -13.30 -9.37 -15.25
CA ALA A 132 -13.48 -10.81 -15.38
C ALA A 132 -13.25 -11.59 -14.07
N VAL A 133 -12.31 -11.15 -13.23
CA VAL A 133 -12.07 -11.76 -11.90
C VAL A 133 -13.20 -11.39 -10.94
N LEU A 134 -13.60 -10.11 -10.87
CA LEU A 134 -14.67 -9.65 -10.00
C LEU A 134 -15.99 -10.38 -10.26
N ASP A 135 -16.31 -10.66 -11.53
CA ASP A 135 -17.53 -11.39 -11.90
C ASP A 135 -17.56 -12.86 -11.40
N ARG A 136 -16.38 -13.40 -11.04
CA ARG A 136 -16.20 -14.78 -10.54
C ARG A 136 -16.07 -14.87 -9.04
N LEU A 137 -15.89 -13.73 -8.37
CA LEU A 137 -15.80 -13.68 -6.91
C LEU A 137 -17.19 -13.72 -6.28
N GLU A 138 -17.34 -14.46 -5.19
CA GLU A 138 -18.52 -14.37 -4.32
C GLU A 138 -18.65 -12.96 -3.74
N ALA A 139 -19.88 -12.56 -3.42
CA ALA A 139 -20.21 -11.19 -3.03
C ALA A 139 -19.33 -10.61 -1.89
N PRO A 140 -18.97 -11.34 -0.83
CA PRO A 140 -18.08 -10.81 0.21
C PRO A 140 -16.69 -10.45 -0.35
N TRP A 141 -16.09 -11.38 -1.10
CA TRP A 141 -14.73 -11.18 -1.65
C TRP A 141 -14.71 -10.21 -2.81
N ARG A 142 -15.80 -10.12 -3.57
CA ARG A 142 -15.96 -9.10 -4.61
C ARG A 142 -15.89 -7.70 -4.00
N ARG A 143 -16.61 -7.42 -2.90
CA ARG A 143 -16.58 -6.12 -2.22
C ARG A 143 -15.18 -5.78 -1.68
N VAL A 144 -14.52 -6.75 -1.06
CA VAL A 144 -13.13 -6.60 -0.60
C VAL A 144 -12.21 -6.25 -1.76
N ALA A 145 -12.30 -6.99 -2.87
CA ALA A 145 -11.48 -6.76 -4.06
C ALA A 145 -11.74 -5.38 -4.68
N GLU A 146 -12.99 -4.96 -4.79
CA GLU A 146 -13.36 -3.63 -5.29
C GLU A 146 -12.72 -2.53 -4.44
N ARG A 147 -12.73 -2.64 -3.11
CA ARG A 147 -12.07 -1.69 -2.20
C ARG A 147 -10.55 -1.63 -2.40
N HIS A 148 -9.90 -2.79 -2.50
CA HIS A 148 -8.47 -2.85 -2.80
C HIS A 148 -8.14 -2.20 -4.14
N LEU A 149 -8.96 -2.43 -5.16
CA LEU A 149 -8.76 -1.83 -6.49
C LEU A 149 -8.95 -0.30 -6.46
N VAL A 150 -9.95 0.20 -5.73
CA VAL A 150 -10.14 1.65 -5.51
C VAL A 150 -8.91 2.25 -4.86
N ALA A 151 -8.43 1.66 -3.75
CA ALA A 151 -7.25 2.13 -3.04
C ALA A 151 -6.00 2.10 -3.94
N ARG A 152 -5.78 0.98 -4.63
CA ARG A 152 -4.60 0.79 -5.48
C ARG A 152 -4.59 1.71 -6.70
N ARG A 153 -5.74 1.89 -7.36
CA ARG A 153 -5.88 2.81 -8.50
C ARG A 153 -5.72 4.27 -8.08
N ALA A 154 -6.23 4.66 -6.90
CA ALA A 154 -5.95 5.97 -6.34
C ALA A 154 -4.44 6.15 -6.11
N PHE A 155 -3.78 5.16 -5.52
CA PHE A 155 -2.34 5.17 -5.34
C PHE A 155 -1.57 5.31 -6.68
N LEU A 156 -1.97 4.59 -7.72
CA LEU A 156 -1.40 4.75 -9.07
C LEU A 156 -1.69 6.13 -9.65
N GLY A 157 -2.85 6.71 -9.36
CA GLY A 157 -3.25 8.05 -9.80
C GLY A 157 -2.30 9.15 -9.34
N MET A 158 -1.68 8.99 -8.15
CA MET A 158 -0.67 9.93 -7.64
C MET A 158 0.57 10.03 -8.53
N ARG A 159 0.81 9.02 -9.37
CA ARG A 159 1.97 8.95 -10.28
C ARG A 159 1.65 9.21 -11.73
N ARG A 160 0.39 9.43 -12.05
CA ARG A 160 -0.05 9.55 -13.43
C ARG A 160 0.82 10.54 -14.22
N GLY A 161 1.38 10.09 -15.34
CA GLY A 161 2.26 10.89 -16.17
C GLY A 161 3.71 11.02 -15.70
N ARG A 162 4.10 10.36 -14.60
CA ARG A 162 5.50 10.34 -14.15
C ARG A 162 6.20 9.06 -14.58
N PRO A 163 7.40 9.14 -15.16
CA PRO A 163 8.18 7.96 -15.49
C PRO A 163 8.60 7.22 -14.22
N GLY A 164 8.91 5.93 -14.34
CA GLY A 164 9.55 5.18 -13.29
C GLY A 164 10.92 5.76 -12.93
N ALA A 165 11.34 5.60 -11.68
CA ALA A 165 12.60 6.14 -11.21
C ALA A 165 13.79 5.44 -11.87
N ALA A 166 14.76 6.22 -12.32
CA ALA A 166 16.01 5.69 -12.88
C ALA A 166 17.00 5.22 -11.79
N THR A 167 16.75 5.61 -10.54
CA THR A 167 17.64 5.40 -9.39
C THR A 167 16.86 4.79 -8.24
N LEU A 168 17.40 3.74 -7.65
CA LEU A 168 16.90 3.18 -6.38
C LEU A 168 17.26 4.12 -5.23
N PRO A 169 16.39 4.21 -4.21
CA PRO A 169 16.62 5.08 -3.07
C PRO A 169 17.66 4.53 -2.09
N ALA A 170 18.29 5.41 -1.33
CA ALA A 170 19.12 5.09 -0.18
C ALA A 170 18.24 4.74 1.01
N TRP A 171 17.66 3.55 0.99
CA TRP A 171 16.79 3.02 2.02
C TRP A 171 17.32 1.71 2.58
N ARG A 172 16.84 1.38 3.75
CA ARG A 172 16.84 0.02 4.31
C ARG A 172 15.40 -0.45 4.39
N ILE A 173 15.15 -1.67 3.93
CA ILE A 173 13.86 -2.32 4.15
C ILE A 173 14.04 -3.28 5.32
N ILE A 174 13.33 -2.98 6.39
CA ILE A 174 13.43 -3.65 7.69
C ILE A 174 12.13 -4.38 8.03
N GLU A 175 12.20 -5.29 8.98
CA GLU A 175 11.00 -5.83 9.60
C GLU A 175 10.26 -4.69 10.31
N PRO A 176 8.94 -4.59 10.14
CA PRO A 176 8.16 -3.59 10.85
C PRO A 176 8.03 -3.95 12.33
N GLU A 177 7.62 -2.98 13.13
CA GLU A 177 7.17 -3.24 14.50
C GLU A 177 6.10 -4.35 14.50
N PRO A 178 6.09 -5.30 15.46
CA PRO A 178 5.10 -6.35 15.56
C PRO A 178 3.65 -5.85 15.43
N ALA A 179 2.82 -6.61 14.71
CA ALA A 179 1.45 -6.21 14.38
C ALA A 179 0.61 -5.82 15.61
N GLU A 180 0.73 -6.59 16.70
CA GLU A 180 0.04 -6.32 17.96
C GLU A 180 0.51 -5.01 18.61
N ASN A 181 1.79 -4.66 18.48
CA ASN A 181 2.32 -3.40 18.97
C ASN A 181 1.78 -2.22 18.15
N LEU A 182 1.80 -2.33 16.82
CA LEU A 182 1.24 -1.30 15.94
C LEU A 182 -0.24 -1.07 16.24
N LEU A 183 -1.05 -2.13 16.35
CA LEU A 183 -2.47 -2.03 16.72
C LEU A 183 -2.67 -1.33 18.06
N ARG A 184 -1.82 -1.64 19.06
CA ARG A 184 -1.87 -0.97 20.37
C ARG A 184 -1.54 0.52 20.24
N TYR A 185 -0.56 0.89 19.40
CA TYR A 185 -0.19 2.29 19.19
C TYR A 185 -1.28 3.07 18.45
N TYR A 186 -1.91 2.49 17.43
CA TYR A 186 -3.01 3.13 16.72
C TYR A 186 -4.22 3.33 17.65
N ARG A 187 -4.64 2.30 18.38
CA ARG A 187 -5.76 2.40 19.33
C ARG A 187 -5.50 3.38 20.47
N LYS A 188 -4.27 3.46 20.95
CA LYS A 188 -3.87 4.49 21.93
C LYS A 188 -4.00 5.90 21.35
N ALA A 189 -3.59 6.09 20.10
CA ALA A 189 -3.71 7.37 19.41
C ALA A 189 -5.17 7.75 19.15
N GLU A 190 -6.00 6.80 18.76
CA GLU A 190 -7.45 6.97 18.61
C GLU A 190 -8.10 7.39 19.93
N ALA A 191 -7.83 6.68 21.03
CA ALA A 191 -8.37 7.02 22.35
C ALA A 191 -7.96 8.42 22.81
N ALA A 192 -6.75 8.88 22.43
CA ALA A 192 -6.25 10.20 22.81
C ALA A 192 -6.78 11.35 21.93
N THR A 193 -7.17 11.07 20.69
CA THR A 193 -7.43 12.12 19.70
C THR A 193 -8.79 12.04 19.01
N GLY A 194 -9.43 10.87 18.99
CA GLY A 194 -10.64 10.59 18.24
C GLY A 194 -10.41 10.31 16.74
N ILE A 195 -9.17 10.27 16.26
CA ILE A 195 -8.86 9.81 14.89
C ILE A 195 -8.88 8.29 14.89
N GLU A 196 -9.72 7.70 14.06
CA GLU A 196 -9.91 6.25 13.96
C GLU A 196 -8.60 5.50 13.71
N TRP A 197 -8.42 4.36 14.38
CA TRP A 197 -7.20 3.57 14.30
C TRP A 197 -6.95 3.06 12.87
N GLU A 198 -7.98 2.76 12.13
CA GLU A 198 -7.92 2.31 10.73
C GLU A 198 -7.32 3.38 9.81
N VAL A 199 -7.65 4.63 10.06
CA VAL A 199 -7.06 5.76 9.31
C VAL A 199 -5.57 5.87 9.61
N LEU A 200 -5.16 5.73 10.87
CA LEU A 200 -3.74 5.78 11.26
C LEU A 200 -2.94 4.61 10.67
N ALA A 201 -3.52 3.41 10.71
CA ALA A 201 -2.93 2.23 10.09
C ALA A 201 -2.80 2.39 8.56
N ALA A 202 -3.84 2.91 7.90
CA ALA A 202 -3.81 3.16 6.46
C ALA A 202 -2.79 4.25 6.08
N VAL A 203 -2.61 5.29 6.89
CA VAL A 203 -1.54 6.30 6.69
C VAL A 203 -0.17 5.63 6.77
N ASN A 204 0.09 4.83 7.81
CA ASN A 204 1.36 4.13 7.97
C ASN A 204 1.63 3.14 6.83
N LEU A 205 0.59 2.44 6.35
CA LEU A 205 0.69 1.56 5.18
C LEU A 205 1.12 2.35 3.93
N VAL A 206 0.46 3.48 3.68
CA VAL A 206 0.71 4.29 2.46
C VAL A 206 2.06 4.99 2.51
N GLU A 207 2.50 5.45 3.69
CA GLU A 207 3.77 6.15 3.85
C GLU A 207 4.98 5.22 3.76
N THR A 208 4.96 4.11 4.48
CA THR A 208 6.16 3.28 4.63
C THR A 208 5.93 1.77 4.63
N GLY A 209 4.73 1.30 4.24
CA GLY A 209 4.40 -0.12 4.33
C GLY A 209 4.46 -0.63 5.76
N MET A 210 3.75 0.02 6.67
CA MET A 210 3.73 -0.28 8.12
C MET A 210 5.08 -0.08 8.83
N GLY A 211 5.91 0.87 8.34
CA GLY A 211 7.22 1.16 8.92
C GLY A 211 8.37 0.33 8.34
N ARG A 212 8.15 -0.45 7.28
CA ARG A 212 9.22 -1.22 6.62
C ARG A 212 10.29 -0.36 5.99
N ILE A 213 9.94 0.83 5.51
CA ILE A 213 10.92 1.74 4.90
C ILE A 213 11.62 2.54 6.00
N ASP A 214 12.86 2.19 6.29
CA ASP A 214 13.78 3.03 7.05
C ASP A 214 14.64 3.83 6.07
N GLY A 215 14.23 5.06 5.86
CA GLY A 215 14.86 5.95 4.89
C GLY A 215 14.31 7.36 4.98
N VAL A 216 14.97 8.26 4.25
CA VAL A 216 14.57 9.66 4.15
C VAL A 216 14.01 9.91 2.75
N SER A 217 12.90 10.63 2.66
CA SER A 217 12.36 11.02 1.37
C SER A 217 13.22 12.08 0.70
N VAL A 218 13.00 12.27 -0.61
CA VAL A 218 13.62 13.38 -1.36
C VAL A 218 13.31 14.77 -0.79
N ALA A 219 12.27 14.87 0.03
CA ALA A 219 11.87 16.10 0.69
C ALA A 219 12.21 16.12 2.18
N ASP A 220 13.11 15.25 2.62
CA ASP A 220 13.55 15.10 4.01
C ASP A 220 12.46 14.63 4.98
N ALA A 221 11.42 13.94 4.51
CA ALA A 221 10.47 13.27 5.40
C ALA A 221 11.09 12.02 6.03
N ARG A 222 10.79 11.77 7.30
CA ARG A 222 11.47 10.78 8.15
C ARG A 222 10.49 9.94 8.97
N GLY A 223 10.96 8.74 9.32
CA GLY A 223 10.27 7.82 10.21
C GLY A 223 9.05 7.14 9.57
N PRO A 224 8.38 6.25 10.32
CA PRO A 224 7.32 5.38 9.78
C PRO A 224 6.08 6.14 9.29
N MET A 225 5.86 7.36 9.77
CA MET A 225 4.76 8.23 9.37
C MET A 225 5.20 9.39 8.45
N GLN A 226 6.45 9.38 7.98
CA GLN A 226 7.04 10.32 7.02
C GLN A 226 6.81 11.80 7.34
N PHE A 227 7.13 12.19 8.57
CA PHE A 227 7.10 13.59 8.96
C PHE A 227 8.26 14.40 8.40
N LEU A 228 7.97 15.61 7.91
CA LEU A 228 8.98 16.63 7.73
C LEU A 228 9.47 17.09 9.11
N PRO A 229 10.77 17.30 9.32
CA PRO A 229 11.29 17.85 10.58
C PRO A 229 10.61 19.15 11.01
N THR A 230 10.27 20.01 10.04
CA THR A 230 9.56 21.28 10.29
C THR A 230 8.11 21.07 10.75
N THR A 231 7.44 20.03 10.28
CA THR A 231 6.10 19.65 10.73
C THR A 231 6.17 19.01 12.11
N TRP A 232 7.16 18.13 12.34
CA TRP A 232 7.41 17.52 13.64
C TRP A 232 7.64 18.56 14.74
N ALA A 233 8.42 19.60 14.45
CA ALA A 233 8.74 20.68 15.38
C ALA A 233 7.57 21.64 15.69
N GLN A 234 6.42 21.50 15.02
CA GLN A 234 5.26 22.34 15.32
C GLN A 234 4.71 22.07 16.72
N PRO A 235 4.34 23.11 17.50
CA PRO A 235 3.78 22.94 18.83
C PRO A 235 2.60 21.96 18.85
N GLY A 236 2.66 20.95 19.73
CA GLY A 236 1.58 19.96 19.88
C GLY A 236 1.56 18.85 18.81
N VAL A 237 2.53 18.77 17.91
CA VAL A 237 2.63 17.69 16.90
C VAL A 237 3.64 16.63 17.34
N GLY A 238 4.94 16.84 17.12
CA GLY A 238 5.98 15.88 17.46
C GLY A 238 6.29 15.87 18.95
N GLN A 239 6.49 14.67 19.50
CA GLN A 239 7.00 14.43 20.85
C GLN A 239 7.80 13.13 20.80
N GLY A 240 8.96 13.07 21.46
CA GLY A 240 9.85 11.93 21.41
C GLY A 240 10.68 11.85 20.13
N ASP A 241 10.81 10.66 19.54
CA ASP A 241 11.61 10.41 18.34
C ASP A 241 10.73 10.28 17.11
N ILE A 242 11.00 11.06 16.07
CA ILE A 242 10.34 11.02 14.76
C ILE A 242 10.44 9.65 14.07
N ARG A 243 11.42 8.83 14.46
CA ARG A 243 11.66 7.48 13.92
C ARG A 243 11.06 6.38 14.76
N ASP A 244 10.68 6.66 15.98
CA ASP A 244 10.01 5.69 16.85
C ASP A 244 8.56 5.50 16.37
N PRO A 245 8.11 4.24 16.13
CA PRO A 245 6.75 3.97 15.63
C PRO A 245 5.65 4.47 16.57
N HIS A 246 5.79 4.29 17.87
CA HIS A 246 4.81 4.78 18.82
C HIS A 246 4.68 6.30 18.77
N ASP A 247 5.80 7.01 18.86
CA ASP A 247 5.81 8.48 18.91
C ASP A 247 5.32 9.10 17.61
N ALA A 248 5.72 8.53 16.46
CA ALA A 248 5.32 8.96 15.14
C ALA A 248 3.82 8.76 14.91
N ILE A 249 3.23 7.63 15.33
CA ILE A 249 1.79 7.37 15.22
C ILE A 249 0.99 8.36 16.09
N GLN A 250 1.43 8.61 17.34
CA GLN A 250 0.79 9.61 18.20
C GLN A 250 0.85 11.01 17.58
N ALA A 251 1.98 11.38 16.98
CA ALA A 251 2.15 12.65 16.29
C ALA A 251 1.24 12.76 15.05
N ALA A 252 1.08 11.68 14.28
CA ALA A 252 0.21 11.64 13.11
C ALA A 252 -1.25 11.91 13.48
N ALA A 253 -1.74 11.29 14.55
CA ALA A 253 -3.07 11.53 15.06
C ALA A 253 -3.27 13.00 15.47
N ARG A 254 -2.34 13.58 16.26
CA ARG A 254 -2.38 15.00 16.65
C ARG A 254 -2.34 15.94 15.43
N TYR A 255 -1.53 15.58 14.43
CA TYR A 255 -1.44 16.39 13.21
C TYR A 255 -2.73 16.35 12.40
N LEU A 256 -3.36 15.18 12.24
CA LEU A 256 -4.67 15.05 11.58
C LEU A 256 -5.74 15.88 12.30
N VAL A 257 -5.79 15.87 13.65
CA VAL A 257 -6.68 16.74 14.43
C VAL A 257 -6.43 18.20 14.10
N ARG A 258 -5.17 18.63 14.15
CA ARG A 258 -4.77 20.02 13.82
C ARG A 258 -5.16 20.44 12.41
N ARG A 259 -5.16 19.50 11.45
CA ARG A 259 -5.60 19.72 10.07
C ARG A 259 -7.12 19.67 9.88
N GLY A 260 -7.88 19.50 10.97
CA GLY A 260 -9.34 19.48 10.98
C GLY A 260 -9.97 18.11 10.74
N GLY A 261 -9.20 17.03 10.87
CA GLY A 261 -9.61 15.66 10.60
C GLY A 261 -10.78 15.16 11.45
N LEU A 262 -11.00 15.70 12.66
CA LEU A 262 -12.17 15.34 13.48
C LEU A 262 -13.50 15.83 12.90
N LYS A 263 -13.50 16.93 12.15
CA LYS A 263 -14.70 17.44 11.47
C LYS A 263 -14.85 16.85 10.07
N ASP A 264 -13.75 16.68 9.40
CA ASP A 264 -13.67 16.15 8.04
C ASP A 264 -12.31 15.47 7.85
N ILE A 265 -12.32 14.15 7.89
CA ILE A 265 -11.09 13.37 7.77
C ILE A 265 -10.43 13.55 6.39
N ARG A 266 -11.21 13.81 5.32
CA ARG A 266 -10.65 14.09 3.99
C ARG A 266 -9.85 15.37 3.99
N LYS A 267 -10.34 16.40 4.68
CA LYS A 267 -9.60 17.65 4.89
C LYS A 267 -8.33 17.44 5.71
N GLY A 268 -8.40 16.61 6.76
CA GLY A 268 -7.25 16.21 7.56
C GLY A 268 -6.18 15.53 6.71
N LEU A 269 -6.56 14.55 5.91
CA LEU A 269 -5.68 13.81 5.02
C LEU A 269 -5.11 14.68 3.89
N TRP A 270 -5.92 15.58 3.32
CA TRP A 270 -5.44 16.57 2.36
C TRP A 270 -4.40 17.50 2.99
N GLY A 271 -4.58 17.85 4.24
CA GLY A 271 -3.60 18.62 5.00
C GLY A 271 -2.36 17.84 5.41
N TYR A 272 -2.43 16.51 5.45
CA TYR A 272 -1.30 15.59 5.68
C TYR A 272 -0.44 15.47 4.43
N ASN A 273 -1.09 15.18 3.32
CA ASN A 273 -0.48 15.09 1.99
C ASN A 273 -1.42 15.76 0.98
N ASN A 274 -0.95 16.83 0.34
CA ASN A 274 -1.73 17.70 -0.53
C ASN A 274 -2.18 17.00 -1.84
N SER A 275 -2.92 15.90 -1.72
CA SER A 275 -3.39 15.07 -2.83
C SER A 275 -4.72 14.39 -2.51
N ASP A 276 -5.72 14.59 -3.35
CA ASP A 276 -6.99 13.88 -3.26
C ASP A 276 -6.84 12.38 -3.53
N TYR A 277 -5.87 12.00 -4.35
CA TYR A 277 -5.54 10.59 -4.58
C TYR A 277 -5.02 9.92 -3.31
N TYR A 278 -4.18 10.64 -2.54
CA TYR A 278 -3.70 10.16 -1.25
C TYR A 278 -4.85 9.91 -0.29
N GLY A 279 -5.71 10.90 -0.10
CA GLY A 279 -6.88 10.78 0.77
C GLY A 279 -7.79 9.62 0.38
N ARG A 280 -8.04 9.42 -0.92
CA ARG A 280 -8.83 8.29 -1.43
C ARG A 280 -8.16 6.93 -1.17
N ALA A 281 -6.86 6.83 -1.36
CA ALA A 281 -6.13 5.59 -1.09
C ALA A 281 -6.17 5.22 0.40
N VAL A 282 -5.86 6.19 1.28
CA VAL A 282 -5.90 6.00 2.73
C VAL A 282 -7.30 5.59 3.19
N LEU A 283 -8.35 6.31 2.76
CA LEU A 283 -9.72 6.00 3.19
C LEU A 283 -10.20 4.64 2.70
N ALA A 284 -9.86 4.23 1.48
CA ALA A 284 -10.26 2.93 0.98
C ALA A 284 -9.57 1.78 1.74
N TYR A 285 -8.31 1.94 2.17
CA TYR A 285 -7.66 0.97 3.07
C TYR A 285 -8.22 1.03 4.49
N ALA A 286 -8.54 2.21 5.00
CA ALA A 286 -9.21 2.35 6.29
C ALA A 286 -10.59 1.67 6.29
N ASP A 287 -11.37 1.86 5.22
CA ASP A 287 -12.68 1.22 5.06
C ASP A 287 -12.60 -0.31 5.08
N LEU A 288 -11.57 -0.90 4.44
CA LEU A 288 -11.33 -2.36 4.51
C LEU A 288 -11.18 -2.84 5.94
N MET A 289 -10.38 -2.13 6.75
CA MET A 289 -10.14 -2.49 8.16
C MET A 289 -11.34 -2.16 9.06
N ARG A 290 -12.12 -1.14 8.73
CA ARG A 290 -13.35 -0.79 9.45
C ARG A 290 -14.47 -1.81 9.21
N GLU A 291 -14.60 -2.29 7.96
CA GLU A 291 -15.58 -3.34 7.60
C GLU A 291 -15.20 -4.70 8.19
N ASP A 292 -13.90 -5.02 8.22
CA ASP A 292 -13.36 -6.23 8.83
C ASP A 292 -11.95 -5.97 9.39
N PRO A 293 -11.80 -5.82 10.72
CA PRO A 293 -10.51 -5.59 11.35
C PRO A 293 -9.43 -6.63 11.00
N ARG A 294 -9.83 -7.86 10.64
CA ARG A 294 -8.89 -8.92 10.23
C ARG A 294 -8.21 -8.62 8.90
N ALA A 295 -8.74 -7.69 8.09
CA ALA A 295 -8.07 -7.20 6.89
C ALA A 295 -6.70 -6.58 7.18
N PHE A 296 -6.47 -6.09 8.41
CA PHE A 296 -5.18 -5.58 8.86
C PHE A 296 -4.06 -6.62 8.69
N THR A 297 -4.32 -7.90 8.95
CA THR A 297 -3.34 -8.98 8.79
C THR A 297 -2.75 -9.02 7.38
N GLY A 298 -3.60 -9.00 6.35
CA GLY A 298 -3.13 -8.99 4.97
C GLY A 298 -2.30 -7.75 4.65
N LEU A 299 -2.81 -6.57 5.00
CA LEU A 299 -2.15 -5.28 4.75
C LEU A 299 -0.82 -5.14 5.51
N TYR A 300 -0.74 -5.69 6.73
CA TYR A 300 0.49 -5.72 7.52
C TYR A 300 1.59 -6.53 6.83
N HIS A 301 1.26 -7.62 6.14
CA HIS A 301 2.22 -8.48 5.44
C HIS A 301 2.51 -8.06 3.99
N TRP A 302 2.03 -6.88 3.57
CA TRP A 302 2.40 -6.34 2.27
C TRP A 302 3.87 -5.91 2.25
N GLU A 303 4.50 -6.15 1.12
CA GLU A 303 5.92 -5.91 0.88
C GLU A 303 6.18 -4.58 0.17
N ILE A 304 7.44 -4.15 0.12
CA ILE A 304 7.83 -2.92 -0.56
C ILE A 304 8.09 -3.17 -2.04
N HIS A 305 7.34 -2.47 -2.86
CA HIS A 305 7.51 -2.44 -4.31
C HIS A 305 7.86 -1.05 -4.78
N PHE A 306 8.92 -0.95 -5.54
CA PHE A 306 9.46 0.31 -6.05
C PHE A 306 9.26 0.42 -7.54
N ALA A 307 8.55 1.46 -7.99
CA ALA A 307 8.30 1.68 -9.41
C ALA A 307 9.51 2.33 -10.07
N SER A 308 10.31 1.51 -10.69
CA SER A 308 11.52 1.90 -11.41
C SER A 308 11.31 2.08 -12.91
N ALA A 309 12.32 2.65 -13.58
CA ALA A 309 12.36 2.75 -15.03
C ALA A 309 12.39 1.38 -15.74
N ALA A 310 12.81 0.33 -15.03
CA ALA A 310 12.81 -1.04 -15.52
C ALA A 310 11.52 -1.81 -15.18
N GLY A 311 10.54 -1.16 -14.54
CA GLY A 311 9.32 -1.76 -14.05
C GLY A 311 9.23 -1.75 -12.52
N ASP A 312 8.35 -2.55 -12.00
CA ASP A 312 8.00 -2.59 -10.57
C ASP A 312 8.91 -3.57 -9.83
N LEU A 313 9.93 -3.07 -9.16
CA LEU A 313 10.92 -3.87 -8.44
C LEU A 313 10.42 -4.22 -7.03
N TRP A 314 10.47 -5.47 -6.65
CA TRP A 314 10.34 -5.88 -5.26
C TRP A 314 11.62 -5.60 -4.48
N LEU A 315 11.48 -4.89 -3.36
CA LEU A 315 12.55 -4.62 -2.41
C LEU A 315 12.21 -5.35 -1.10
N PRO A 316 12.65 -6.61 -0.93
CA PRO A 316 12.35 -7.38 0.27
C PRO A 316 13.10 -6.85 1.49
N VAL A 317 12.70 -7.29 2.68
CA VAL A 317 13.46 -7.08 3.90
C VAL A 317 14.91 -7.53 3.70
N GLY A 318 15.84 -6.69 4.16
CA GLY A 318 17.27 -6.88 3.91
C GLY A 318 17.82 -6.05 2.74
N TYR A 319 16.97 -5.43 1.91
CA TYR A 319 17.45 -4.40 0.99
C TYR A 319 18.07 -3.26 1.80
N ALA A 320 19.31 -2.87 1.45
CA ALA A 320 20.01 -1.78 2.10
C ALA A 320 20.91 -1.06 1.09
N GLN A 321 20.77 0.24 1.00
CA GLN A 321 21.62 1.13 0.21
C GLN A 321 21.91 2.40 1.02
N ASP A 322 23.17 2.74 1.16
CA ASP A 322 23.59 3.96 1.86
C ASP A 322 23.50 5.20 0.94
N GLU A 323 23.57 4.98 -0.38
CA GLU A 323 23.47 6.01 -1.39
C GLU A 323 22.52 5.59 -2.52
N PRO A 324 21.86 6.56 -3.19
CA PRO A 324 21.04 6.27 -4.36
C PRO A 324 21.82 5.53 -5.45
N LEU A 325 21.30 4.42 -5.95
CA LEU A 325 21.97 3.55 -6.91
C LEU A 325 21.18 3.48 -8.22
N PRO A 326 21.84 3.69 -9.41
CA PRO A 326 21.14 3.50 -10.68
C PRO A 326 20.53 2.11 -10.81
N VAL A 327 19.24 2.05 -11.20
CA VAL A 327 18.49 0.78 -11.36
C VAL A 327 19.22 -0.19 -12.26
N ALA A 328 19.80 0.29 -13.38
CA ALA A 328 20.58 -0.56 -14.28
C ALA A 328 21.84 -1.15 -13.61
N ALA A 329 22.49 -0.42 -12.70
CA ALA A 329 23.62 -0.94 -11.94
C ALA A 329 23.21 -1.99 -10.91
N TRP A 330 22.07 -1.79 -10.26
CA TRP A 330 21.49 -2.78 -9.37
C TRP A 330 21.17 -4.08 -10.11
N LEU A 331 20.44 -4.00 -11.22
CA LEU A 331 20.02 -5.16 -12.00
C LEU A 331 21.19 -5.95 -12.60
N ARG A 332 22.31 -5.29 -12.94
CA ARG A 332 23.54 -6.01 -13.35
C ARG A 332 24.12 -6.87 -12.21
N ARG A 333 24.00 -6.41 -10.96
CA ARG A 333 24.50 -7.14 -9.77
C ARG A 333 23.49 -8.19 -9.28
N HIS A 334 22.21 -7.93 -9.52
CA HIS A 334 21.08 -8.73 -9.05
C HIS A 334 20.10 -9.03 -10.19
N PRO A 335 20.52 -9.79 -11.22
CA PRO A 335 19.69 -10.03 -12.41
C PRO A 335 18.37 -10.75 -12.07
N ALA A 336 18.38 -11.58 -11.02
CA ALA A 336 17.17 -12.24 -10.52
C ALA A 336 16.15 -11.28 -9.89
N SER A 337 16.54 -10.03 -9.58
CA SER A 337 15.63 -8.99 -9.08
C SER A 337 14.93 -8.23 -10.20
N ALA A 338 15.21 -8.56 -11.47
CA ALA A 338 14.48 -7.97 -12.59
C ALA A 338 12.98 -8.20 -12.37
N PRO A 339 12.14 -7.13 -12.54
CA PRO A 339 10.71 -7.32 -12.39
C PRO A 339 10.28 -8.39 -13.39
N PRO A 340 9.38 -9.30 -12.99
CA PRO A 340 8.80 -10.20 -13.98
C PRO A 340 8.21 -9.31 -15.06
N LEU A 341 8.79 -9.36 -16.25
CA LEU A 341 8.21 -8.75 -17.46
C LEU A 341 6.75 -9.14 -17.44
N ALA A 342 5.87 -8.15 -17.61
CA ALA A 342 4.41 -8.32 -17.60
C ALA A 342 4.09 -9.74 -18.05
N LEU A 343 3.65 -10.59 -17.13
CA LEU A 343 3.62 -12.05 -17.20
C LEU A 343 3.51 -12.53 -18.66
N PRO A 344 4.51 -13.22 -19.24
CA PRO A 344 4.45 -13.60 -20.64
C PRO A 344 3.09 -14.26 -20.84
N ILE A 345 2.30 -13.77 -21.80
CA ILE A 345 1.05 -14.44 -22.20
C ILE A 345 1.48 -15.84 -22.62
N ALA A 346 1.10 -16.91 -21.86
CA ALA A 346 1.44 -18.27 -22.27
C ALA A 346 0.88 -18.42 -23.67
N ALA A 347 1.73 -18.79 -24.60
CA ALA A 347 1.26 -19.30 -25.86
C ALA A 347 0.22 -20.39 -25.53
N THR A 348 -1.00 -20.21 -25.95
CA THR A 348 -2.01 -21.26 -25.93
C THR A 348 -1.33 -22.50 -26.51
N PRO A 349 -1.30 -23.65 -25.81
CA PRO A 349 -0.77 -24.84 -26.44
C PRO A 349 -1.55 -25.02 -27.73
N ALA A 350 -0.84 -25.03 -28.85
CA ALA A 350 -1.45 -25.31 -30.14
C ALA A 350 -2.16 -26.65 -29.95
N THR A 351 -3.47 -26.63 -30.02
CA THR A 351 -4.28 -27.85 -30.10
C THR A 351 -3.72 -28.63 -31.28
N SER A 352 -3.05 -29.73 -30.95
CA SER A 352 -2.58 -30.69 -31.95
C SER A 352 -3.79 -31.35 -32.62
N GLU A 353 -4.31 -30.70 -33.66
CA GLU A 353 -5.23 -31.28 -34.63
C GLU A 353 -4.45 -32.18 -35.63
N ALA A 354 -3.65 -33.09 -35.12
CA ALA A 354 -2.90 -34.02 -35.96
C ALA A 354 -2.92 -35.43 -35.36
N ALA A 355 -4.11 -35.95 -35.06
CA ALA A 355 -4.27 -37.36 -34.78
C ALA A 355 -5.69 -37.82 -35.16
N LEU A 356 -6.10 -37.63 -36.41
CA LEU A 356 -7.20 -38.37 -37.04
C LEU A 356 -7.10 -38.18 -38.57
N ARG A 357 -6.11 -38.89 -39.16
CA ARG A 357 -6.22 -39.42 -40.54
C ARG A 357 -5.48 -40.74 -40.62
#